data_5345e54fa1691ff8a273529cad850200
#
_entry.id   5345e54fa1691ff8a273529cad850200
#
_cell.length_a   1.000
_cell.length_b   1.000
_cell.length_c   1.000
_cell.angle_alpha   90.00
_cell.angle_beta   90.00
_cell.angle_gamma   90.00
#
_symmetry.space_group_name_H-M   'P 1'
#
loop_
_entity.id
_entity.type
_entity.pdbx_description
1 polymer ?
#
loop_
_entity_poly.entity_id
_entity_poly.type
_entity_poly.pdbx_seq_one_letter_code
_entity_poly.pdbx_strand_id
1 'polypeptide(L)' 'MISVNGESMDWSEGMTIQDILDRRNYTFRMLSVWVNDTPVHKERFQTTTVKDNAVVQVIHVISGG' A
#
# COMPACT_ATOMS: atom_id res chain seq x y z
N MET A 1 -2.64 10.11 10.15
CA MET A 1 -2.21 8.71 10.13
C MET A 1 -2.99 7.89 9.13
N ILE A 2 -2.37 6.90 8.58
CA ILE A 2 -3.04 5.93 7.72
C ILE A 2 -3.04 4.56 8.41
N SER A 3 -3.87 3.66 7.91
CA SER A 3 -3.92 2.28 8.39
C SER A 3 -3.37 1.39 7.29
N VAL A 4 -2.43 0.52 7.64
CA VAL A 4 -1.87 -0.45 6.70
C VAL A 4 -2.06 -1.83 7.31
N ASN A 5 -2.92 -2.62 6.71
CA ASN A 5 -3.29 -3.96 7.22
C ASN A 5 -3.71 -3.92 8.68
N GLY A 6 -4.46 -2.89 9.06
CA GLY A 6 -4.96 -2.74 10.42
C GLY A 6 -3.98 -2.08 11.38
N GLU A 7 -2.79 -1.75 10.95
CA GLU A 7 -1.80 -1.09 11.80
C GLU A 7 -1.63 0.36 11.40
N SER A 8 -1.51 1.22 12.40
CA SER A 8 -1.32 2.66 12.15
C SER A 8 0.08 2.95 11.63
N MET A 9 0.15 3.87 10.71
CA MET A 9 1.42 4.35 10.16
C MET A 9 1.36 5.86 10.01
N ASP A 10 2.48 6.52 10.27
CA ASP A 10 2.57 7.96 10.09
C ASP A 10 2.35 8.32 8.63
N TRP A 11 1.56 9.35 8.43
CA TRP A 11 1.29 9.88 7.10
C TRP A 11 2.06 11.16 6.88
N SER A 12 2.55 11.34 5.66
CA SER A 12 3.13 12.61 5.26
C SER A 12 2.61 12.98 3.88
N GLU A 13 2.56 14.27 3.62
CA GLU A 13 2.02 14.74 2.35
C GLU A 13 2.88 14.28 1.19
N GLY A 14 2.23 13.84 0.13
CA GLY A 14 2.94 13.31 -1.03
C GLY A 14 3.36 11.85 -0.90
N MET A 15 3.01 11.20 0.21
CA MET A 15 3.34 9.81 0.42
C MET A 15 2.69 8.93 -0.64
N THR A 16 3.50 8.07 -1.28
CA THR A 16 3.02 7.15 -2.29
C THR A 16 2.84 5.75 -1.71
N ILE A 17 2.18 4.90 -2.48
CA ILE A 17 2.04 3.49 -2.09
C ILE A 17 3.42 2.84 -2.00
N GLN A 18 4.32 3.17 -2.93
CA GLN A 18 5.68 2.62 -2.87
C GLN A 18 6.38 2.99 -1.56
N ASP A 19 6.17 4.20 -1.06
CA ASP A 19 6.74 4.61 0.23
C ASP A 19 6.24 3.73 1.36
N ILE A 20 4.97 3.36 1.33
CA ILE A 20 4.38 2.47 2.34
C ILE A 20 5.04 1.10 2.28
N LEU A 21 5.18 0.56 1.09
CA LEU A 21 5.77 -0.77 0.90
C LEU A 21 7.23 -0.78 1.36
N ASP A 22 7.96 0.28 1.07
CA ASP A 22 9.35 0.39 1.47
C ASP A 22 9.49 0.45 2.98
N ARG A 23 8.64 1.21 3.65
CA ARG A 23 8.68 1.35 5.10
C ARG A 23 8.36 0.06 5.84
N ARG A 24 7.49 -0.76 5.25
CA ARG A 24 7.09 -2.03 5.83
C ARG A 24 7.93 -3.19 5.32
N ASN A 25 8.91 -2.92 4.45
CA ASN A 25 9.75 -3.95 3.85
C ASN A 25 8.94 -5.00 3.10
N TYR A 26 7.88 -4.58 2.46
CA TYR A 26 7.12 -5.47 1.61
C TYR A 26 7.84 -5.62 0.28
N THR A 27 8.65 -6.66 0.15
CA THR A 27 9.47 -6.89 -1.02
C THR A 27 8.99 -8.05 -1.88
N PHE A 28 7.77 -8.49 -1.65
CA PHE A 28 7.20 -9.60 -2.38
C PHE A 28 6.91 -9.22 -3.82
N ARG A 29 7.10 -10.17 -4.72
CA ARG A 29 6.88 -9.93 -6.14
C ARG A 29 5.43 -9.68 -6.49
N MET A 30 4.54 -10.42 -5.87
CA MET A 30 3.13 -10.39 -6.21
C MET A 30 2.34 -9.82 -5.04
N LEU A 31 2.12 -8.53 -5.11
CA LEU A 31 1.33 -7.83 -4.11
C LEU A 31 0.10 -7.24 -4.78
N SER A 32 -1.02 -7.34 -4.09
CA SER A 32 -2.21 -6.58 -4.41
C SER A 32 -2.37 -5.49 -3.37
N VAL A 33 -2.54 -4.26 -3.81
CA VAL A 33 -2.71 -3.14 -2.91
C VAL A 33 -4.08 -2.51 -3.15
N TRP A 34 -4.79 -2.29 -2.06
CA TRP A 34 -6.10 -1.67 -2.08
C TRP A 34 -6.06 -0.43 -1.19
N VAL A 35 -6.53 0.69 -1.72
CA VAL A 35 -6.62 1.92 -0.94
C VAL A 35 -8.09 2.31 -0.87
N ASN A 36 -8.66 2.31 0.34
CA ASN A 36 -10.07 2.60 0.56
C ASN A 36 -10.95 1.76 -0.38
N ASP A 37 -10.68 0.45 -0.43
CA ASP A 37 -11.39 -0.53 -1.25
C ASP A 37 -11.22 -0.34 -2.76
N THR A 38 -10.27 0.47 -3.17
CA THR A 38 -9.96 0.66 -4.60
C THR A 38 -8.63 -0.02 -4.91
N PRO A 39 -8.61 -0.96 -5.86
CA PRO A 39 -7.36 -1.62 -6.22
C PRO A 39 -6.42 -0.67 -6.95
N VAL A 40 -5.13 -0.84 -6.70
CA VAL A 40 -4.10 -0.03 -7.35
C VAL A 40 -3.13 -0.96 -8.05
N HIS A 41 -2.89 -0.70 -9.32
CA HIS A 41 -1.97 -1.51 -10.11
C HIS A 41 -0.52 -1.25 -9.72
N LYS A 42 0.29 -2.28 -9.80
CA LYS A 42 1.72 -2.20 -9.49
C LYS A 42 2.41 -1.06 -10.20
N GLU A 43 2.04 -0.81 -11.44
CA GLU A 43 2.65 0.24 -12.25
C GLU A 43 2.39 1.64 -11.70
N ARG A 44 1.41 1.78 -10.83
CA ARG A 44 1.04 3.06 -10.25
C ARG A 44 1.50 3.25 -8.80
N PHE A 45 2.21 2.29 -8.26
CA PHE A 45 2.65 2.39 -6.85
C PHE A 45 3.51 3.61 -6.59
N GLN A 46 4.32 4.00 -7.55
CA GLN A 46 5.23 5.13 -7.37
C GLN A 46 4.57 6.48 -7.65
N THR A 47 3.44 6.48 -8.31
CA THR A 47 2.75 7.71 -8.70
C THR A 47 1.46 7.96 -7.96
N THR A 48 0.91 6.95 -7.31
CA THR A 48 -0.34 7.10 -6.57
C THR A 48 -0.04 7.54 -5.15
N THR A 49 -0.51 8.72 -4.79
CA THR A 49 -0.36 9.22 -3.43
C THR A 49 -1.57 8.79 -2.60
N VAL A 50 -1.36 8.68 -1.29
CA VAL A 50 -2.44 8.37 -0.37
C VAL A 50 -2.78 9.62 0.44
N LYS A 51 -4.03 9.71 0.85
CA LYS A 51 -4.48 10.81 1.69
C LYS A 51 -4.41 10.42 3.16
N ASP A 52 -4.39 11.42 4.02
CA ASP A 52 -4.46 11.18 5.45
C ASP A 52 -5.72 10.36 5.77
N ASN A 53 -5.61 9.49 6.73
CA ASN A 53 -6.69 8.60 7.17
C ASN A 53 -7.08 7.53 6.15
N ALA A 54 -6.26 7.30 5.14
CA ALA A 54 -6.51 6.24 4.18
C ALA A 54 -6.38 4.87 4.83
N VAL A 55 -7.18 3.93 4.35
CA VAL A 55 -7.11 2.54 4.78
C VAL A 55 -6.46 1.75 3.64
N VAL A 56 -5.27 1.25 3.90
CA VAL A 56 -4.48 0.55 2.89
C VAL A 56 -4.41 -0.93 3.24
N GLN A 57 -4.69 -1.77 2.28
CA GLN A 57 -4.56 -3.22 2.43
C GLN A 57 -3.52 -3.72 1.46
N VAL A 58 -2.55 -4.45 1.97
CA VAL A 58 -1.50 -5.05 1.15
C VAL A 58 -1.63 -6.55 1.27
N ILE A 59 -1.94 -7.21 0.18
CA ILE A 59 -2.18 -8.64 0.16
C ILE A 59 -1.11 -9.31 -0.67
N HIS A 60 -0.44 -10.27 -0.06
CA HIS A 60 0.55 -11.09 -0.78
C HIS A 60 -0.19 -12.21 -1.49
N VAL A 61 -0.22 -12.15 -2.79
CA VAL A 61 -0.86 -13.19 -3.58
C VAL A 61 0.14 -14.31 -3.77
N ILE A 62 -0.14 -15.43 -3.15
CA ILE A 62 0.65 -16.63 -3.39
C ILE A 62 0.01 -17.31 -4.58
N SER A 63 0.69 -17.29 -5.69
CA SER A 63 0.21 -18.08 -6.80
C SER A 63 0.48 -19.51 -6.42
N GLY A 64 -0.51 -20.12 -5.87
CA GLY A 64 -0.34 -21.49 -5.52
C GLY A 64 -0.51 -22.35 -6.68
N GLY A 65 -0.29 -21.80 -7.52
CA GLY A 65 -0.61 -22.88 -8.32
C GLY A 65 -0.88 -23.51 -7.23
#